data_06e7b4941306a34cfafc1309b2862a57
#
_entry.id   06e7b4941306a34cfafc1309b2862a57
#
_cell.length_a   1.000
_cell.length_b   1.000
_cell.length_c   1.000
_cell.angle_alpha   90.00
_cell.angle_beta   90.00
_cell.angle_gamma   90.00
#
_symmetry.space_group_name_H-M   'P 1'
#
loop_
_entity.id
_entity.type
_entity.pdbx_description
1 polymer ?
#
loop_
_entity_poly.entity_id
_entity_poly.type
_entity_poly.pdbx_seq_one_letter_code
_entity_poly.pdbx_strand_id
1 'polypeptide(L)'
;MKKKTPTRSTKSGKKSTTAKVGRALASTASFASGVVRGTEELVRNLASSVTKGTDAGPTPGATDLLVHQHRSVEELFERLESSKKGFDNTLRELADDLTAHISIEEQLFYPAVRKVDPGLILEGLEEHAMGRFALERLLGTPGQDKAIKARLKALKELMTNHHHEEERDLFPAVRRAMSDATLAKLGARMSTLFEANVKRGHEAVLATFNDELRTPIRAKTPKRAQTPRRTN
;
A
#
# COMPACT_ATOMS: atom_id res chain seq x y z
N MET A 1 -37.33 -64.52 -28.97
CA MET A 1 -36.10 -64.99 -29.63
C MET A 1 -34.96 -64.11 -29.15
N LYS A 2 -34.15 -64.49 -28.18
CA LYS A 2 -32.80 -65.11 -28.26
C LYS A 2 -31.90 -64.29 -29.18
N LYS A 3 -30.89 -63.61 -28.68
CA LYS A 3 -29.49 -63.94 -28.28
C LYS A 3 -28.68 -62.68 -28.57
N LYS A 4 -27.63 -62.26 -28.03
CA LYS A 4 -26.55 -62.76 -27.16
C LYS A 4 -25.61 -61.56 -26.89
N THR A 5 -25.19 -61.41 -25.68
CA THR A 5 -23.91 -60.75 -25.29
C THR A 5 -22.71 -61.51 -25.87
N PRO A 6 -21.58 -60.83 -26.00
CA PRO A 6 -20.45 -61.29 -25.22
C PRO A 6 -19.65 -60.16 -24.55
N THR A 7 -19.22 -60.47 -23.38
CA THR A 7 -18.15 -59.94 -22.54
C THR A 7 -16.76 -60.13 -23.17
N ARG A 8 -15.85 -59.16 -22.93
CA ARG A 8 -14.40 -59.42 -22.72
C ARG A 8 -13.71 -58.12 -22.29
N SER A 9 -13.28 -58.08 -21.11
CA SER A 9 -12.02 -58.46 -20.46
C SER A 9 -10.92 -57.39 -20.52
N THR A 10 -10.75 -56.78 -19.37
CA THR A 10 -9.50 -56.33 -18.68
C THR A 10 -8.21 -56.19 -19.49
N LYS A 11 -7.61 -54.99 -19.38
CA LYS A 11 -6.16 -54.90 -19.07
C LYS A 11 -5.83 -53.63 -18.30
N SER A 12 -5.37 -53.87 -17.12
CA SER A 12 -4.59 -53.00 -16.24
C SER A 12 -3.42 -52.35 -16.97
N GLY A 13 -3.23 -51.06 -16.78
CA GLY A 13 -2.04 -50.35 -17.23
C GLY A 13 -1.80 -49.19 -16.25
N LYS A 14 -1.25 -49.51 -15.07
CA LYS A 14 -0.59 -48.52 -14.22
C LYS A 14 0.55 -47.91 -15.05
N LYS A 15 0.45 -46.62 -15.37
CA LYS A 15 1.63 -45.79 -15.68
C LYS A 15 1.70 -44.65 -14.71
N SER A 16 2.70 -44.75 -13.87
CA SER A 16 3.39 -43.76 -13.06
C SER A 16 3.36 -42.37 -13.66
N THR A 17 2.73 -41.42 -12.93
CA THR A 17 2.89 -39.97 -13.13
C THR A 17 3.69 -39.40 -11.98
N THR A 18 4.95 -39.73 -11.94
CA THR A 18 5.98 -39.00 -11.21
C THR A 18 6.91 -38.35 -12.22
N ALA A 19 6.59 -37.12 -12.64
CA ALA A 19 7.56 -36.14 -13.17
C ALA A 19 6.79 -34.93 -13.70
N LYS A 20 6.54 -33.92 -12.87
CA LYS A 20 6.41 -32.49 -13.22
C LYS A 20 6.10 -31.62 -11.99
N VAL A 21 6.92 -31.79 -10.97
CA VAL A 21 7.04 -30.77 -9.92
C VAL A 21 8.51 -30.37 -9.91
N GLY A 22 8.88 -29.44 -10.74
CA GLY A 22 10.29 -29.05 -10.84
C GLY A 22 10.53 -28.02 -11.93
N ARG A 23 9.67 -26.99 -12.05
CA ARG A 23 10.00 -25.83 -12.91
C ARG A 23 9.11 -24.62 -12.62
N ALA A 24 9.05 -24.20 -11.37
CA ALA A 24 8.34 -22.98 -10.97
C ALA A 24 9.10 -22.17 -9.90
N LEU A 25 10.41 -22.32 -9.81
CA LEU A 25 11.22 -21.56 -8.84
C LEU A 25 12.38 -20.79 -9.47
N ALA A 26 12.27 -20.37 -10.72
CA ALA A 26 13.34 -19.60 -11.38
C ALA A 26 12.82 -18.38 -12.14
N SER A 27 11.77 -17.70 -11.62
CA SER A 27 11.28 -16.45 -12.25
C SER A 27 10.93 -15.33 -11.27
N THR A 28 11.45 -15.35 -10.05
CA THR A 28 11.19 -14.30 -9.06
C THR A 28 12.29 -13.25 -8.93
N ALA A 29 13.31 -13.27 -9.78
CA ALA A 29 14.47 -12.38 -9.64
C ALA A 29 14.53 -11.24 -10.67
N SER A 30 13.53 -11.05 -11.52
CA SER A 30 13.63 -10.04 -12.60
C SER A 30 12.58 -8.91 -12.58
N PHE A 31 11.70 -8.86 -11.59
CA PHE A 31 10.57 -7.90 -11.59
C PHE A 31 10.70 -6.72 -10.60
N ALA A 32 11.76 -6.68 -9.82
CA ALA A 32 12.02 -5.55 -8.92
C ALA A 32 12.64 -4.31 -9.63
N SER A 33 12.79 -4.32 -10.95
CA SER A 33 13.66 -3.35 -11.64
C SER A 33 12.97 -2.07 -12.16
N GLY A 34 11.65 -1.95 -12.12
CA GLY A 34 10.95 -0.83 -12.73
C GLY A 34 10.59 0.30 -11.76
N VAL A 35 9.99 -0.03 -10.64
CA VAL A 35 9.49 0.93 -9.62
C VAL A 35 10.60 1.40 -8.69
N VAL A 36 11.49 0.47 -8.34
CA VAL A 36 12.68 0.79 -7.55
C VAL A 36 13.55 1.88 -8.19
N ARG A 37 13.52 2.07 -9.50
CA ARG A 37 14.36 3.09 -10.17
C ARG A 37 13.91 4.52 -9.89
N GLY A 38 12.62 4.81 -9.85
CA GLY A 38 12.13 6.16 -9.56
C GLY A 38 12.32 6.52 -8.08
N THR A 39 12.00 5.59 -7.18
CA THR A 39 12.18 5.77 -5.74
C THR A 39 13.65 5.66 -5.33
N GLU A 40 14.44 4.74 -5.91
CA GLU A 40 15.88 4.66 -5.69
C GLU A 40 16.62 5.90 -6.18
N GLU A 41 16.18 6.51 -7.27
CA GLU A 41 16.79 7.73 -7.79
C GLU A 41 16.47 8.93 -6.90
N LEU A 42 15.23 9.03 -6.40
CA LEU A 42 14.84 10.03 -5.41
C LEU A 42 15.59 9.82 -4.08
N VAL A 43 15.66 8.57 -3.60
CA VAL A 43 16.35 8.23 -2.36
C VAL A 43 17.87 8.34 -2.51
N ARG A 44 18.42 7.96 -3.65
CA ARG A 44 19.86 8.16 -3.94
C ARG A 44 20.20 9.64 -4.00
N ASN A 45 19.32 10.46 -4.57
CA ASN A 45 19.45 11.92 -4.56
C ASN A 45 19.28 12.48 -3.13
N LEU A 46 18.35 11.95 -2.32
CA LEU A 46 18.19 12.29 -0.90
C LEU A 46 19.38 11.84 -0.05
N ALA A 47 19.85 10.60 -0.22
CA ALA A 47 20.98 10.06 0.52
C ALA A 47 22.31 10.72 0.11
N SER A 48 22.47 11.04 -1.17
CA SER A 48 23.65 11.74 -1.68
C SER A 48 23.75 13.18 -1.18
N SER A 49 22.62 13.84 -0.92
CA SER A 49 22.58 15.20 -0.38
C SER A 49 22.91 15.27 1.11
N VAL A 50 22.74 14.16 1.85
CA VAL A 50 23.10 14.06 3.28
C VAL A 50 24.61 13.85 3.48
N THR A 51 25.32 13.23 2.51
CA THR A 51 26.72 12.83 2.66
C THR A 51 27.74 13.75 1.99
N LYS A 52 27.31 14.67 1.11
CA LYS A 52 28.19 15.68 0.52
C LYS A 52 27.72 17.08 0.92
N GLY A 53 28.43 17.70 1.82
CA GLY A 53 28.30 19.12 2.16
C GLY A 53 28.70 20.04 1.02
N THR A 54 27.97 20.03 -0.10
CA THR A 54 28.06 21.02 -1.18
C THR A 54 26.75 21.01 -1.98
N ASP A 55 26.02 22.12 -1.98
CA ASP A 55 24.94 22.52 -2.91
C ASP A 55 23.89 21.44 -3.32
N ALA A 56 23.49 20.60 -2.43
CA ALA A 56 22.27 19.82 -2.61
C ALA A 56 21.07 20.75 -2.35
N GLY A 57 20.19 20.91 -3.33
CA GLY A 57 18.93 21.61 -3.16
C GLY A 57 18.18 21.12 -1.91
N PRO A 58 17.21 21.88 -1.42
CA PRO A 58 16.50 21.54 -0.17
C PRO A 58 15.97 20.11 -0.23
N THR A 59 16.25 19.34 0.81
CA THR A 59 15.72 17.96 0.94
C THR A 59 14.18 18.02 0.86
N PRO A 60 13.56 17.26 -0.06
CA PRO A 60 12.11 17.28 -0.19
C PRO A 60 11.42 17.03 1.16
N GLY A 61 10.44 17.85 1.48
CA GLY A 61 9.66 17.72 2.69
C GLY A 61 8.67 16.56 2.63
N ALA A 62 8.04 16.25 3.76
CA ALA A 62 7.05 15.18 3.84
C ALA A 62 5.92 15.36 2.81
N THR A 63 5.40 16.60 2.65
CA THR A 63 4.35 16.90 1.67
C THR A 63 4.80 16.74 0.22
N ASP A 64 6.07 17.03 -0.09
CA ASP A 64 6.58 16.87 -1.45
C ASP A 64 6.78 15.38 -1.80
N LEU A 65 7.18 14.58 -0.81
CA LEU A 65 7.23 13.12 -0.94
C LEU A 65 5.84 12.54 -1.24
N LEU A 66 4.81 12.95 -0.49
CA LEU A 66 3.44 12.48 -0.70
C LEU A 66 2.91 12.88 -2.08
N VAL A 67 3.06 14.14 -2.48
CA VAL A 67 2.68 14.59 -3.85
C VAL A 67 3.34 13.73 -4.92
N HIS A 68 4.62 13.40 -4.77
CA HIS A 68 5.31 12.51 -5.72
C HIS A 68 4.68 11.12 -5.75
N GLN A 69 4.36 10.56 -4.60
CA GLN A 69 3.72 9.23 -4.52
C GLN A 69 2.29 9.24 -5.09
N HIS A 70 1.52 10.31 -4.89
CA HIS A 70 0.22 10.50 -5.54
C HIS A 70 0.33 10.39 -7.06
N ARG A 71 1.32 11.08 -7.66
CA ARG A 71 1.55 11.00 -9.12
C ARG A 71 1.94 9.59 -9.57
N SER A 72 2.78 8.89 -8.80
CA SER A 72 3.14 7.51 -9.11
C SER A 72 1.91 6.58 -9.10
N VAL A 73 1.03 6.73 -8.13
CA VAL A 73 -0.22 5.96 -8.03
C VAL A 73 -1.16 6.30 -9.19
N GLU A 74 -1.30 7.57 -9.56
CA GLU A 74 -2.08 8.00 -10.73
C GLU A 74 -1.58 7.36 -12.03
N GLU A 75 -0.26 7.36 -12.27
CA GLU A 75 0.37 6.72 -13.44
C GLU A 75 0.10 5.20 -13.48
N LEU A 76 0.11 4.54 -12.31
CA LEU A 76 -0.21 3.12 -12.22
C LEU A 76 -1.69 2.84 -12.58
N PHE A 77 -2.60 3.69 -12.16
CA PHE A 77 -4.02 3.60 -12.58
C PHE A 77 -4.17 3.79 -14.08
N GLU A 78 -3.51 4.76 -14.68
CA GLU A 78 -3.53 4.99 -16.13
C GLU A 78 -2.98 3.80 -16.92
N ARG A 79 -1.88 3.20 -16.46
CA ARG A 79 -1.31 1.98 -17.05
C ARG A 79 -2.27 0.80 -16.98
N LEU A 80 -2.99 0.63 -15.87
CA LEU A 80 -4.01 -0.42 -15.71
C LEU A 80 -5.23 -0.21 -16.62
N GLU A 81 -5.63 1.03 -16.85
CA GLU A 81 -6.75 1.36 -17.74
C GLU A 81 -6.39 1.21 -19.22
N SER A 82 -5.17 1.57 -19.60
CA SER A 82 -4.74 1.64 -21.01
C SER A 82 -4.23 0.31 -21.57
N SER A 83 -3.69 -0.58 -20.75
CA SER A 83 -3.01 -1.79 -21.22
C SER A 83 -3.51 -3.06 -20.52
N LYS A 84 -3.81 -4.10 -21.34
CA LYS A 84 -4.06 -5.45 -20.85
C LYS A 84 -2.76 -6.25 -20.63
N LYS A 85 -1.68 -5.86 -21.28
CA LYS A 85 -0.40 -6.54 -21.18
C LYS A 85 0.27 -6.18 -19.86
N GLY A 86 0.57 -7.19 -19.06
CA GLY A 86 1.20 -6.99 -17.76
C GLY A 86 0.27 -6.48 -16.67
N PHE A 87 -1.06 -6.57 -16.86
CA PHE A 87 -2.08 -6.11 -15.91
C PHE A 87 -1.81 -6.60 -14.48
N ASP A 88 -1.58 -7.90 -14.29
CA ASP A 88 -1.35 -8.48 -12.95
C ASP A 88 -0.10 -7.93 -12.26
N ASN A 89 0.95 -7.63 -13.04
CA ASN A 89 2.18 -7.05 -12.49
C ASN A 89 1.96 -5.59 -12.11
N THR A 90 1.29 -4.81 -12.96
CA THR A 90 0.97 -3.41 -12.66
C THR A 90 -0.01 -3.30 -11.50
N LEU A 91 -0.97 -4.24 -11.37
CA LEU A 91 -1.90 -4.27 -10.24
C LEU A 91 -1.17 -4.58 -8.93
N ARG A 92 -0.19 -5.47 -8.96
CA ARG A 92 0.65 -5.75 -7.78
C ARG A 92 1.49 -4.53 -7.40
N GLU A 93 2.11 -3.88 -8.38
CA GLU A 93 2.86 -2.64 -8.21
C GLU A 93 1.97 -1.54 -7.56
N LEU A 94 0.76 -1.34 -8.09
CA LEU A 94 -0.21 -0.42 -7.48
C LEU A 94 -0.54 -0.80 -6.02
N ALA A 95 -0.75 -2.08 -5.76
CA ALA A 95 -1.09 -2.54 -4.42
C ALA A 95 0.06 -2.33 -3.43
N ASP A 96 1.29 -2.61 -3.83
CA ASP A 96 2.48 -2.42 -3.00
C ASP A 96 2.70 -0.93 -2.69
N ASP A 97 2.61 -0.05 -3.71
CA ASP A 97 2.80 1.39 -3.55
C ASP A 97 1.68 2.02 -2.73
N LEU A 98 0.42 1.72 -3.05
CA LEU A 98 -0.74 2.31 -2.36
C LEU A 98 -0.81 1.89 -0.89
N THR A 99 -0.54 0.62 -0.57
CA THR A 99 -0.54 0.18 0.83
C THR A 99 0.63 0.76 1.63
N ALA A 100 1.80 0.91 1.00
CA ALA A 100 2.95 1.54 1.62
C ALA A 100 2.70 3.04 1.87
N HIS A 101 2.06 3.74 0.91
CA HIS A 101 1.67 5.14 1.00
C HIS A 101 0.69 5.36 2.16
N ILE A 102 -0.45 4.67 2.19
CA ILE A 102 -1.42 4.72 3.29
C ILE A 102 -0.72 4.46 4.65
N SER A 103 0.15 3.48 4.69
CA SER A 103 0.87 3.12 5.91
C SER A 103 1.75 4.23 6.46
N ILE A 104 2.49 4.96 5.61
CA ILE A 104 3.36 6.05 6.08
C ILE A 104 2.56 7.27 6.53
N GLU A 105 1.40 7.51 5.94
CA GLU A 105 0.51 8.58 6.39
C GLU A 105 -0.11 8.27 7.73
N GLU A 106 -0.71 7.11 7.91
CA GLU A 106 -1.34 6.72 9.17
C GLU A 106 -0.34 6.58 10.33
N GLN A 107 0.88 6.10 10.05
CA GLN A 107 1.86 5.87 11.11
C GLN A 107 2.75 7.08 11.42
N LEU A 108 3.02 7.96 10.46
CA LEU A 108 3.99 9.04 10.63
C LEU A 108 3.42 10.42 10.32
N PHE A 109 2.76 10.61 9.17
CA PHE A 109 2.34 11.92 8.72
C PHE A 109 1.16 12.45 9.53
N TYR A 110 0.02 11.76 9.55
CA TYR A 110 -1.18 12.18 10.29
C TYR A 110 -0.93 12.38 11.79
N PRO A 111 -0.21 11.49 12.50
CA PRO A 111 0.14 11.75 13.89
C PRO A 111 0.99 13.01 14.10
N ALA A 112 1.90 13.33 13.16
CA ALA A 112 2.74 14.52 13.24
C ALA A 112 1.95 15.82 13.00
N VAL A 113 0.95 15.79 12.12
CA VAL A 113 0.17 16.97 11.70
C VAL A 113 -1.22 17.03 12.32
N ARG A 114 -1.59 16.14 13.23
CA ARG A 114 -2.93 15.97 13.81
C ARG A 114 -3.59 17.21 14.41
N LYS A 115 -2.79 18.25 14.71
CA LYS A 115 -3.29 19.51 15.28
C LYS A 115 -3.54 20.58 14.22
N VAL A 116 -3.11 20.35 12.99
CA VAL A 116 -3.23 21.30 11.88
C VAL A 116 -4.68 21.34 11.40
N ASP A 117 -5.21 20.19 11.04
CA ASP A 117 -6.62 19.99 10.69
C ASP A 117 -7.10 18.62 11.15
N PRO A 118 -7.65 18.51 12.37
CA PRO A 118 -8.15 17.22 12.88
C PRO A 118 -9.31 16.64 12.08
N GLY A 119 -10.11 17.49 11.42
CA GLY A 119 -11.27 17.08 10.63
C GLY A 119 -10.82 16.33 9.36
N LEU A 120 -9.98 16.96 8.56
CA LEU A 120 -9.43 16.35 7.33
C LEU A 120 -8.66 15.06 7.63
N ILE A 121 -7.95 15.00 8.77
CA ILE A 121 -7.22 13.78 9.14
C ILE A 121 -8.15 12.63 9.48
N LEU A 122 -9.26 12.90 10.21
CA LEU A 122 -10.25 11.86 10.49
C LEU A 122 -10.94 11.38 9.22
N GLU A 123 -11.28 12.29 8.31
CA GLU A 123 -11.84 11.98 7.00
C GLU A 123 -10.88 11.11 6.17
N GLY A 124 -9.60 11.50 6.06
CA GLY A 124 -8.58 10.73 5.36
C GLY A 124 -8.38 9.32 5.92
N LEU A 125 -8.48 9.13 7.24
CA LEU A 125 -8.41 7.79 7.86
C LEU A 125 -9.59 6.89 7.42
N GLU A 126 -10.81 7.43 7.30
CA GLU A 126 -11.97 6.69 6.81
C GLU A 126 -11.84 6.40 5.31
N GLU A 127 -11.35 7.34 4.52
CA GLU A 127 -11.08 7.15 3.09
C GLU A 127 -10.01 6.09 2.86
N HIS A 128 -8.96 6.05 3.66
CA HIS A 128 -7.96 5.00 3.66
C HIS A 128 -8.56 3.62 3.97
N ALA A 129 -9.46 3.53 4.95
CA ALA A 129 -10.15 2.29 5.27
C ALA A 129 -10.99 1.79 4.08
N MET A 130 -11.71 2.70 3.41
CA MET A 130 -12.46 2.40 2.19
C MET A 130 -11.55 2.04 1.02
N GLY A 131 -10.41 2.72 0.87
CA GLY A 131 -9.38 2.44 -0.14
C GLY A 131 -8.81 1.03 0.01
N ARG A 132 -8.43 0.64 1.23
CA ARG A 132 -7.96 -0.73 1.54
C ARG A 132 -9.00 -1.78 1.19
N PHE A 133 -10.25 -1.57 1.59
CA PHE A 133 -11.35 -2.48 1.26
C PHE A 133 -11.56 -2.60 -0.27
N ALA A 134 -11.55 -1.49 -0.99
CA ALA A 134 -11.70 -1.48 -2.44
C ALA A 134 -10.53 -2.19 -3.15
N LEU A 135 -9.29 -1.98 -2.65
CA LEU A 135 -8.09 -2.64 -3.14
C LEU A 135 -8.14 -4.15 -2.92
N GLU A 136 -8.49 -4.62 -1.73
CA GLU A 136 -8.63 -6.06 -1.44
C GLU A 136 -9.68 -6.71 -2.36
N ARG A 137 -10.80 -6.04 -2.60
CA ARG A 137 -11.81 -6.51 -3.57
C ARG A 137 -11.28 -6.56 -4.99
N LEU A 138 -10.46 -5.61 -5.40
CA LEU A 138 -9.85 -5.58 -6.73
C LEU A 138 -8.85 -6.73 -6.87
N LEU A 139 -7.96 -6.93 -5.90
CA LEU A 139 -6.96 -8.00 -5.85
C LEU A 139 -7.62 -9.40 -5.87
N GLY A 140 -8.71 -9.58 -5.15
CA GLY A 140 -9.48 -10.83 -5.14
C GLY A 140 -10.34 -11.05 -6.38
N THR A 141 -10.26 -10.20 -7.43
CA THR A 141 -11.05 -10.31 -8.65
C THR A 141 -10.26 -11.06 -9.72
N PRO A 142 -10.75 -12.19 -10.26
CA PRO A 142 -10.10 -12.83 -11.39
C PRO A 142 -9.96 -11.85 -12.58
N GLY A 143 -8.79 -11.81 -13.23
CA GLY A 143 -8.49 -10.86 -14.31
C GLY A 143 -9.42 -10.92 -15.52
N GLN A 144 -10.18 -12.02 -15.69
CA GLN A 144 -11.20 -12.23 -16.72
C GLN A 144 -12.59 -11.73 -16.28
N ASP A 145 -12.78 -11.36 -15.02
CA ASP A 145 -14.09 -10.92 -14.49
C ASP A 145 -14.45 -9.54 -15.05
N LYS A 146 -15.71 -9.40 -15.49
CA LYS A 146 -16.25 -8.12 -15.98
C LYS A 146 -16.26 -7.02 -14.91
N ALA A 147 -16.26 -7.40 -13.62
CA ALA A 147 -16.24 -6.47 -12.51
C ALA A 147 -14.88 -5.79 -12.31
N ILE A 148 -13.78 -6.33 -12.87
CA ILE A 148 -12.43 -5.80 -12.62
C ILE A 148 -12.29 -4.31 -13.00
N LYS A 149 -12.85 -3.92 -14.13
CA LYS A 149 -12.83 -2.51 -14.59
C LYS A 149 -13.64 -1.59 -13.69
N ALA A 150 -14.80 -2.05 -13.22
CA ALA A 150 -15.65 -1.26 -12.33
C ALA A 150 -14.98 -1.08 -10.95
N ARG A 151 -14.32 -2.11 -10.42
CA ARG A 151 -13.58 -2.06 -9.17
C ARG A 151 -12.34 -1.18 -9.27
N LEU A 152 -11.58 -1.30 -10.37
CA LEU A 152 -10.44 -0.43 -10.64
C LEU A 152 -10.85 1.04 -10.70
N LYS A 153 -11.93 1.34 -11.46
CA LYS A 153 -12.46 2.70 -11.56
C LYS A 153 -12.89 3.25 -10.20
N ALA A 154 -13.62 2.46 -9.42
CA ALA A 154 -14.07 2.89 -8.09
C ALA A 154 -12.91 3.19 -7.14
N LEU A 155 -11.87 2.34 -7.12
CA LEU A 155 -10.67 2.57 -6.33
C LEU A 155 -9.93 3.83 -6.81
N LYS A 156 -9.76 4.00 -8.13
CA LYS A 156 -9.13 5.18 -8.71
C LYS A 156 -9.85 6.47 -8.30
N GLU A 157 -11.17 6.53 -8.49
CA GLU A 157 -11.97 7.72 -8.15
C GLU A 157 -11.86 8.06 -6.66
N LEU A 158 -11.92 7.07 -5.78
CA LEU A 158 -11.77 7.27 -4.35
C LEU A 158 -10.40 7.86 -4.00
N MET A 159 -9.32 7.23 -4.45
CA MET A 159 -7.97 7.67 -4.10
C MET A 159 -7.58 8.99 -4.77
N THR A 160 -8.03 9.24 -6.00
CA THR A 160 -7.78 10.53 -6.67
C THR A 160 -8.46 11.68 -5.93
N ASN A 161 -9.69 11.51 -5.46
CA ASN A 161 -10.39 12.53 -4.69
C ASN A 161 -9.68 12.81 -3.35
N HIS A 162 -9.32 11.76 -2.64
CA HIS A 162 -8.55 11.82 -1.41
C HIS A 162 -7.22 12.60 -1.58
N HIS A 163 -6.39 12.21 -2.53
CA HIS A 163 -5.13 12.89 -2.83
C HIS A 163 -5.34 14.38 -3.18
N HIS A 164 -6.39 14.70 -3.96
CA HIS A 164 -6.72 16.08 -4.30
C HIS A 164 -7.11 16.92 -3.07
N GLU A 165 -7.84 16.34 -2.11
CA GLU A 165 -8.21 17.04 -0.88
C GLU A 165 -7.00 17.31 -0.01
N GLU A 166 -6.10 16.36 0.13
CA GLU A 166 -4.85 16.58 0.85
C GLU A 166 -3.98 17.66 0.20
N GLU A 167 -3.79 17.60 -1.13
CA GLU A 167 -2.97 18.57 -1.86
C GLU A 167 -3.59 19.96 -1.87
N ARG A 168 -4.91 20.07 -1.92
CA ARG A 168 -5.63 21.34 -1.93
C ARG A 168 -5.72 21.98 -0.55
N ASP A 169 -6.00 21.22 0.48
CA ASP A 169 -6.40 21.74 1.79
C ASP A 169 -5.38 21.42 2.89
N LEU A 170 -5.01 20.16 3.08
CA LEU A 170 -4.15 19.73 4.19
C LEU A 170 -2.68 20.15 4.01
N PHE A 171 -2.06 19.86 2.87
CA PHE A 171 -0.63 20.13 2.67
C PHE A 171 -0.28 21.61 2.73
N PRO A 172 -1.06 22.55 2.17
CA PRO A 172 -0.81 23.97 2.33
C PRO A 172 -0.92 24.43 3.80
N ALA A 173 -1.86 23.87 4.57
CA ALA A 173 -1.99 24.17 6.00
C ALA A 173 -0.79 23.63 6.80
N VAL A 174 -0.32 22.42 6.49
CA VAL A 174 0.87 21.81 7.09
C VAL A 174 2.12 22.64 6.81
N ARG A 175 2.34 23.07 5.55
CA ARG A 175 3.49 23.90 5.18
C ARG A 175 3.48 25.27 5.88
N ARG A 176 2.33 25.83 6.20
CA ARG A 176 2.23 27.06 7.02
C ARG A 176 2.51 26.83 8.51
N ALA A 177 2.20 25.65 9.00
CA ALA A 177 2.29 25.31 10.44
C ALA A 177 3.64 24.74 10.86
N MET A 178 4.41 24.17 9.94
CA MET A 178 5.65 23.44 10.22
C MET A 178 6.83 24.01 9.43
N SER A 179 8.02 24.02 10.04
CA SER A 179 9.24 24.45 9.35
C SER A 179 9.71 23.41 8.32
N ASP A 180 10.39 23.87 7.24
CA ASP A 180 10.96 23.02 6.21
C ASP A 180 11.91 21.97 6.80
N ALA A 181 12.70 22.32 7.81
CA ALA A 181 13.58 21.38 8.50
C ALA A 181 12.80 20.26 9.22
N THR A 182 11.62 20.56 9.77
CA THR A 182 10.75 19.55 10.39
C THR A 182 10.12 18.66 9.34
N LEU A 183 9.62 19.24 8.25
CA LEU A 183 9.06 18.50 7.13
C LEU A 183 10.10 17.61 6.44
N ALA A 184 11.34 18.09 6.27
CA ALA A 184 12.43 17.28 5.71
C ALA A 184 12.77 16.07 6.59
N LYS A 185 12.84 16.26 7.92
CA LYS A 185 13.08 15.14 8.85
C LYS A 185 11.94 14.12 8.86
N LEU A 186 10.69 14.60 8.76
CA LEU A 186 9.52 13.74 8.66
C LEU A 186 9.54 12.97 7.34
N GLY A 187 9.78 13.64 6.22
CA GLY A 187 9.89 13.04 4.89
C GLY A 187 10.95 11.93 4.82
N ALA A 188 12.13 12.15 5.41
CA ALA A 188 13.18 11.13 5.46
C ALA A 188 12.74 9.85 6.20
N ARG A 189 12.01 10.00 7.32
CA ARG A 189 11.46 8.85 8.07
C ARG A 189 10.37 8.13 7.27
N MET A 190 9.50 8.89 6.60
CA MET A 190 8.44 8.37 5.76
C MET A 190 9.01 7.60 4.57
N SER A 191 10.03 8.12 3.88
CA SER A 191 10.72 7.43 2.79
C SER A 191 11.30 6.08 3.24
N THR A 192 11.98 6.03 4.37
CA THR A 192 12.52 4.77 4.93
C THR A 192 11.41 3.74 5.21
N LEU A 193 10.30 4.16 5.78
CA LEU A 193 9.17 3.26 6.07
C LEU A 193 8.47 2.82 4.78
N PHE A 194 8.30 3.72 3.81
CA PHE A 194 7.72 3.41 2.51
C PHE A 194 8.49 2.29 1.80
N GLU A 195 9.82 2.45 1.66
CA GLU A 195 10.68 1.43 1.05
C GLU A 195 10.61 0.09 1.77
N ALA A 196 10.61 0.12 3.10
CA ALA A 196 10.46 -1.09 3.90
C ALA A 196 9.11 -1.79 3.65
N ASN A 197 8.02 -1.03 3.50
CA ASN A 197 6.69 -1.57 3.25
C ASN A 197 6.55 -2.10 1.81
N VAL A 198 7.04 -1.39 0.81
CA VAL A 198 7.09 -1.89 -0.59
C VAL A 198 7.88 -3.20 -0.66
N LYS A 199 9.01 -3.28 0.02
CA LYS A 199 9.82 -4.52 0.09
C LYS A 199 9.09 -5.67 0.79
N ARG A 200 8.25 -5.38 1.80
CA ARG A 200 7.43 -6.38 2.49
C ARG A 200 6.29 -6.90 1.62
N GLY A 201 5.79 -6.07 0.69
CA GLY A 201 4.64 -6.33 -0.18
C GLY A 201 3.30 -6.03 0.49
N HIS A 202 2.30 -5.72 -0.33
CA HIS A 202 0.97 -5.32 0.11
C HIS A 202 0.26 -6.33 1.02
N GLU A 203 0.41 -7.64 0.78
CA GLU A 203 -0.23 -8.67 1.61
C GLU A 203 0.20 -8.57 3.08
N ALA A 204 1.51 -8.38 3.32
CA ALA A 204 2.05 -8.27 4.67
C ALA A 204 1.70 -6.92 5.33
N VAL A 205 1.57 -5.85 4.53
CA VAL A 205 1.15 -4.53 5.03
C VAL A 205 -0.34 -4.54 5.37
N LEU A 206 -1.20 -5.05 4.48
CA LEU A 206 -2.64 -5.20 4.72
C LEU A 206 -2.95 -6.07 5.93
N ALA A 207 -2.19 -7.16 6.15
CA ALA A 207 -2.36 -8.01 7.33
C ALA A 207 -2.16 -7.22 8.63
N THR A 208 -1.25 -6.26 8.67
CA THR A 208 -1.02 -5.40 9.84
C THR A 208 -2.24 -4.53 10.15
N PHE A 209 -2.86 -3.91 9.16
CA PHE A 209 -4.09 -3.13 9.33
C PHE A 209 -5.27 -4.00 9.80
N ASN A 210 -5.43 -5.20 9.25
CA ASN A 210 -6.49 -6.12 9.65
C ASN A 210 -6.34 -6.61 11.09
N ASP A 211 -5.10 -6.77 11.57
CA ASP A 211 -4.83 -7.14 12.98
C ASP A 211 -5.16 -5.99 13.93
N GLU A 212 -4.90 -4.73 13.54
CA GLU A 212 -5.27 -3.55 14.32
C GLU A 212 -6.79 -3.44 14.47
N LEU A 213 -7.57 -3.70 13.43
CA LEU A 213 -9.04 -3.72 13.48
C LEU A 213 -9.60 -4.83 14.36
N ARG A 214 -8.90 -5.98 14.49
CA ARG A 214 -9.29 -7.10 15.35
C ARG A 214 -8.88 -6.92 16.80
N THR A 215 -7.94 -6.04 17.09
CA THR A 215 -7.51 -5.77 18.44
C THR A 215 -8.59 -4.94 19.15
N PRO A 216 -9.28 -5.46 20.19
CA PRO A 216 -10.28 -4.68 20.91
C PRO A 216 -9.65 -3.39 21.42
N ILE A 217 -10.29 -2.25 21.17
CA ILE A 217 -9.90 -0.98 21.76
C ILE A 217 -9.91 -1.14 23.27
N ARG A 218 -8.75 -1.39 23.85
CA ARG A 218 -8.60 -1.44 25.28
C ARG A 218 -8.78 -0.03 25.79
N ALA A 219 -10.00 0.29 26.20
CA ALA A 219 -10.30 1.56 26.87
C ALA A 219 -9.27 1.73 27.98
N LYS A 220 -8.41 2.75 27.87
CA LYS A 220 -7.52 3.14 28.96
C LYS A 220 -8.42 3.55 30.10
N THR A 221 -8.65 2.65 31.05
CA THR A 221 -9.37 2.96 32.29
C THR A 221 -8.66 4.15 32.92
N PRO A 222 -9.32 5.29 33.12
CA PRO A 222 -8.68 6.42 33.77
C PRO A 222 -8.22 5.95 35.15
N LYS A 223 -6.94 6.15 35.46
CA LYS A 223 -6.42 5.91 36.81
C LYS A 223 -7.29 6.67 37.79
N ARG A 224 -8.05 5.91 38.61
CA ARG A 224 -8.87 6.44 39.69
C ARG A 224 -7.97 7.32 40.54
N ALA A 225 -8.23 8.63 40.58
CA ALA A 225 -7.54 9.56 41.44
C ALA A 225 -7.65 9.05 42.89
N GLN A 226 -6.50 8.76 43.49
CA GLN A 226 -6.44 8.39 44.91
C GLN A 226 -6.80 9.64 45.71
N THR A 227 -7.98 9.62 46.33
CA THR A 227 -8.40 10.63 47.31
C THR A 227 -7.39 10.61 48.46
N PRO A 228 -6.82 11.75 48.87
CA PRO A 228 -5.92 11.77 50.01
C PRO A 228 -6.70 11.37 51.28
N ARG A 229 -6.15 10.42 52.05
CA ARG A 229 -6.66 10.06 53.35
C ARG A 229 -6.62 11.28 54.25
N ARG A 230 -7.76 11.76 54.73
CA ARG A 230 -7.81 12.68 55.87
C ARG A 230 -7.25 11.96 57.09
N THR A 231 -6.16 12.45 57.63
CA THR A 231 -5.68 12.10 58.99
C THR A 231 -6.45 12.99 59.98
N ASN A 232 -7.11 12.34 60.92
CA ASN A 232 -7.59 12.97 62.17
C ASN A 232 -6.42 13.21 63.09
#